data_a94cbe60abe12ca99b70f286bb10044f
#
_entry.id   a94cbe60abe12ca99b70f286bb10044f
#
_cell.length_a   1.000
_cell.length_b   1.000
_cell.length_c   1.000
_cell.angle_alpha   90.00
_cell.angle_beta   90.00
_cell.angle_gamma   90.00
#
_symmetry.space_group_name_H-M   'P 1'
#
loop_
_entity.id
_entity.type
_entity.pdbx_description
1 polymer ?
#
loop_
_entity_poly.entity_id
_entity_poly.type
_entity_poly.pdbx_seq_one_letter_code
_entity_poly.pdbx_strand_id
1 'polypeptide(L)'
;MTRLIISITFIMAVCVTMQAIAQEGESDSKTGLHVYKTIGDKKLKMHVDFPPGWQKTDTRPVIIFFHGGSWNGGSVRAFATQAKYFASRGLVCTRVEYRLKSKDGVTPDKCVEDARSSVRWVRANAAELGIDPQKLITAGGSAGGHLAACAIIPESVETDGDDISISTKPQAMVLFNPVLSFMHGGLASRVNGDEEIAAKISPLSHVKPDTAPSIVMFGTNDRLKAFGDLWWDKAKELGFRADKYTAEGGKHGFFNQSPWLERTTIAADEFLASLGYLQGEPTMKVPTGEKLKALKGEQQRKTAASKRGQKRKK
;
A
#
# COMPACT_ATOMS: atom_id res chain seq x y z
N MET A 1 -9.30 6.00 -92.39
CA MET A 1 -10.29 5.24 -91.56
C MET A 1 -9.55 4.69 -90.34
N THR A 2 -9.52 5.45 -89.22
CA THR A 2 -8.78 5.08 -88.04
C THR A 2 -9.79 4.92 -86.92
N ARG A 3 -9.93 3.69 -86.43
CA ARG A 3 -10.83 3.36 -85.30
C ARG A 3 -10.12 3.65 -83.97
N LEU A 4 -10.73 4.55 -83.17
CA LEU A 4 -10.34 4.90 -81.83
C LEU A 4 -10.92 3.87 -80.86
N ILE A 5 -10.08 3.11 -80.14
CA ILE A 5 -10.51 2.17 -79.10
C ILE A 5 -10.38 2.89 -77.80
N ILE A 6 -11.50 3.18 -77.12
CA ILE A 6 -11.54 3.76 -75.79
C ILE A 6 -11.49 2.61 -74.77
N SER A 7 -10.39 2.47 -74.06
CA SER A 7 -10.30 1.55 -72.92
C SER A 7 -10.84 2.25 -71.67
N ILE A 8 -11.92 1.73 -71.09
CA ILE A 8 -12.51 2.12 -69.87
C ILE A 8 -11.83 1.31 -68.75
N THR A 9 -10.95 1.94 -67.98
CA THR A 9 -10.34 1.29 -66.82
C THR A 9 -11.26 1.50 -65.61
N PHE A 10 -11.84 0.40 -65.13
CA PHE A 10 -12.68 0.36 -63.92
C PHE A 10 -11.76 0.36 -62.68
N ILE A 11 -11.70 1.48 -61.98
CA ILE A 11 -11.00 1.58 -60.70
C ILE A 11 -11.93 1.07 -59.60
N MET A 12 -11.68 -0.14 -59.14
CA MET A 12 -12.36 -0.71 -57.97
C MET A 12 -11.69 -0.11 -56.72
N ALA A 13 -12.37 0.82 -56.08
CA ALA A 13 -11.96 1.35 -54.77
C ALA A 13 -12.29 0.31 -53.70
N VAL A 14 -11.27 -0.42 -53.22
CA VAL A 14 -11.39 -1.29 -52.06
C VAL A 14 -11.39 -0.42 -50.83
N CYS A 15 -12.57 -0.18 -50.26
CA CYS A 15 -12.72 0.42 -48.92
C CYS A 15 -12.27 -0.61 -47.86
N VAL A 16 -11.02 -0.55 -47.43
CA VAL A 16 -10.55 -1.30 -46.26
C VAL A 16 -11.01 -0.53 -45.02
N THR A 17 -12.11 -0.95 -44.44
CA THR A 17 -12.52 -0.54 -43.10
C THR A 17 -11.55 -1.16 -42.13
N MET A 18 -10.58 -0.37 -41.62
CA MET A 18 -9.81 -0.71 -40.46
C MET A 18 -10.73 -0.70 -39.22
N GLN A 19 -11.25 -1.86 -38.87
CA GLN A 19 -11.74 -2.10 -37.52
C GLN A 19 -10.53 -2.10 -36.61
N ALA A 20 -10.35 -0.99 -35.87
CA ALA A 20 -9.46 -0.95 -34.73
C ALA A 20 -10.05 -1.90 -33.68
N ILE A 21 -9.56 -3.13 -33.67
CA ILE A 21 -9.72 -4.04 -32.53
C ILE A 21 -8.95 -3.36 -31.37
N ALA A 22 -9.68 -2.77 -30.44
CA ALA A 22 -9.11 -2.39 -29.16
C ALA A 22 -8.68 -3.70 -28.48
N GLN A 23 -7.42 -4.09 -28.70
CA GLN A 23 -6.76 -5.04 -27.83
C GLN A 23 -6.71 -4.36 -26.45
N GLU A 24 -7.55 -4.83 -25.52
CA GLU A 24 -7.28 -4.64 -24.11
C GLU A 24 -5.91 -5.28 -23.85
N GLY A 25 -4.87 -4.47 -23.88
CA GLY A 25 -3.53 -4.89 -23.62
C GLY A 25 -3.49 -5.45 -22.20
N GLU A 26 -3.33 -6.74 -22.08
CA GLU A 26 -2.91 -7.38 -20.84
C GLU A 26 -1.65 -6.63 -20.39
N SER A 27 -1.79 -5.88 -19.26
CA SER A 27 -0.69 -5.10 -18.70
C SER A 27 0.43 -6.06 -18.34
N ASP A 28 1.47 -6.08 -19.14
CA ASP A 28 2.69 -6.88 -18.92
C ASP A 28 3.46 -6.28 -17.71
N SER A 29 2.87 -6.43 -16.53
CA SER A 29 3.46 -5.96 -15.27
C SER A 29 4.47 -7.00 -14.80
N LYS A 30 5.74 -6.66 -14.93
CA LYS A 30 6.85 -7.44 -14.38
C LYS A 30 6.73 -7.48 -12.86
N THR A 31 6.83 -8.67 -12.27
CA THR A 31 6.89 -8.84 -10.81
C THR A 31 8.28 -9.34 -10.40
N GLY A 32 8.77 -8.83 -9.27
CA GLY A 32 10.05 -9.24 -8.67
C GLY A 32 9.85 -9.82 -7.27
N LEU A 33 10.79 -10.66 -6.85
CA LEU A 33 10.87 -11.16 -5.48
C LEU A 33 12.30 -10.98 -4.97
N HIS A 34 12.46 -10.17 -3.92
CA HIS A 34 13.76 -9.85 -3.35
C HIS A 34 13.83 -10.27 -1.89
N VAL A 35 14.97 -10.80 -1.46
CA VAL A 35 15.29 -10.98 -0.03
C VAL A 35 15.86 -9.67 0.47
N TYR A 36 15.15 -8.99 1.36
CA TYR A 36 15.61 -7.71 1.91
C TYR A 36 16.29 -7.85 3.28
N LYS A 37 16.08 -8.99 3.97
CA LYS A 37 16.64 -9.26 5.30
C LYS A 37 16.79 -10.76 5.53
N THR A 38 17.87 -11.15 6.19
CA THR A 38 18.09 -12.53 6.65
C THR A 38 18.34 -12.53 8.15
N ILE A 39 17.63 -13.39 8.89
CA ILE A 39 17.72 -13.53 10.35
C ILE A 39 17.90 -15.02 10.66
N GLY A 40 19.11 -15.44 10.99
CA GLY A 40 19.45 -16.86 11.01
C GLY A 40 19.12 -17.50 9.66
N ASP A 41 18.35 -18.58 9.65
CA ASP A 41 17.92 -19.25 8.41
C ASP A 41 16.70 -18.59 7.73
N LYS A 42 16.07 -17.62 8.40
CA LYS A 42 14.86 -16.97 7.87
C LYS A 42 15.20 -15.86 6.90
N LYS A 43 14.65 -15.96 5.70
CA LYS A 43 14.72 -14.93 4.66
C LYS A 43 13.38 -14.20 4.56
N LEU A 44 13.36 -12.91 4.90
CA LEU A 44 12.21 -12.04 4.71
C LEU A 44 12.24 -11.46 3.30
N LYS A 45 11.12 -11.55 2.60
CA LYS A 45 11.01 -11.23 1.19
C LYS A 45 10.14 -10.00 0.96
N MET A 46 10.40 -9.36 -0.16
CA MET A 46 9.64 -8.25 -0.69
C MET A 46 9.15 -8.60 -2.10
N HIS A 47 7.84 -8.51 -2.32
CA HIS A 47 7.25 -8.62 -3.65
C HIS A 47 7.22 -7.25 -4.29
N VAL A 48 7.76 -7.12 -5.49
CA VAL A 48 7.79 -5.87 -6.25
C VAL A 48 6.88 -5.99 -7.46
N ASP A 49 5.92 -5.09 -7.57
CA ASP A 49 5.05 -4.93 -8.74
C ASP A 49 5.56 -3.69 -9.52
N PHE A 50 6.12 -3.91 -10.69
CA PHE A 50 6.64 -2.84 -11.55
C PHE A 50 5.54 -2.28 -12.45
N PRO A 51 5.56 -0.96 -12.74
CA PRO A 51 4.63 -0.36 -13.67
C PRO A 51 4.87 -0.83 -15.12
N PRO A 52 3.86 -0.75 -15.99
CA PRO A 52 4.02 -1.02 -17.42
C PRO A 52 5.15 -0.16 -18.02
N GLY A 53 5.97 -0.75 -18.87
CA GLY A 53 7.09 -0.07 -19.51
C GLY A 53 8.25 0.30 -18.58
N TRP A 54 8.28 -0.25 -17.37
CA TRP A 54 9.37 0.00 -16.42
C TRP A 54 10.74 -0.38 -16.99
N GLN A 55 11.70 0.47 -16.70
CA GLN A 55 13.11 0.22 -16.99
C GLN A 55 13.96 0.55 -15.74
N LYS A 56 15.09 -0.14 -15.59
CA LYS A 56 16.02 0.08 -14.47
C LYS A 56 16.55 1.53 -14.41
N THR A 57 16.58 2.21 -15.53
CA THR A 57 17.01 3.62 -15.64
C THR A 57 15.95 4.64 -15.26
N ASP A 58 14.72 4.17 -14.89
CA ASP A 58 13.67 5.06 -14.41
C ASP A 58 14.00 5.66 -13.04
N THR A 59 13.27 6.73 -12.69
CA THR A 59 13.32 7.40 -11.38
C THR A 59 11.90 7.58 -10.84
N ARG A 60 11.18 6.47 -10.72
CA ARG A 60 9.75 6.47 -10.37
C ARG A 60 9.54 6.63 -8.87
N PRO A 61 8.41 7.20 -8.42
CA PRO A 61 8.01 7.10 -7.03
C PRO A 61 7.81 5.63 -6.63
N VAL A 62 8.06 5.31 -5.35
CA VAL A 62 7.83 3.97 -4.81
C VAL A 62 6.87 4.01 -3.64
N ILE A 63 5.94 3.03 -3.58
CA ILE A 63 5.06 2.83 -2.44
C ILE A 63 5.31 1.47 -1.80
N ILE A 64 5.55 1.46 -0.47
CA ILE A 64 5.88 0.28 0.32
C ILE A 64 4.67 -0.09 1.18
N PHE A 65 4.05 -1.24 0.90
CA PHE A 65 2.87 -1.73 1.60
C PHE A 65 3.20 -2.73 2.70
N PHE A 66 2.68 -2.46 3.90
CA PHE A 66 2.70 -3.37 5.04
C PHE A 66 1.28 -3.90 5.33
N HIS A 67 1.13 -5.22 5.36
CA HIS A 67 -0.17 -5.84 5.62
C HIS A 67 -0.59 -5.73 7.10
N GLY A 68 -1.90 -5.76 7.36
CA GLY A 68 -2.45 -5.87 8.70
C GLY A 68 -2.42 -7.30 9.24
N GLY A 69 -3.01 -7.48 10.42
CA GLY A 69 -3.15 -8.79 11.07
C GLY A 69 -2.63 -8.82 12.50
N SER A 70 -2.66 -7.68 13.19
CA SER A 70 -2.33 -7.55 14.63
C SER A 70 -0.92 -8.03 14.98
N TRP A 71 0.04 -7.90 14.07
CA TRP A 71 1.43 -8.42 14.18
C TRP A 71 1.49 -9.94 14.43
N ASN A 72 0.35 -10.61 14.38
CA ASN A 72 0.21 -12.04 14.65
C ASN A 72 0.08 -12.88 13.37
N GLY A 73 -0.56 -12.34 12.34
CA GLY A 73 -0.81 -13.03 11.08
C GLY A 73 -0.94 -12.04 9.91
N GLY A 74 -1.41 -12.53 8.78
CA GLY A 74 -1.55 -11.74 7.55
C GLY A 74 -0.60 -12.20 6.44
N SER A 75 -0.65 -11.52 5.31
CA SER A 75 0.24 -11.81 4.19
C SER A 75 0.30 -10.63 3.20
N VAL A 76 1.33 -10.58 2.40
CA VAL A 76 1.55 -9.60 1.31
C VAL A 76 0.42 -9.53 0.28
N ARG A 77 -0.45 -10.55 0.24
CA ARG A 77 -1.63 -10.56 -0.65
C ARG A 77 -2.68 -9.52 -0.27
N ALA A 78 -2.68 -9.05 0.97
CA ALA A 78 -3.67 -8.09 1.47
C ALA A 78 -3.73 -6.81 0.65
N PHE A 79 -2.60 -6.33 0.14
CA PHE A 79 -2.48 -5.13 -0.68
C PHE A 79 -2.21 -5.40 -2.17
N ALA A 80 -2.45 -6.63 -2.65
CA ALA A 80 -2.19 -6.95 -4.07
C ALA A 80 -3.03 -6.11 -5.05
N THR A 81 -4.28 -5.81 -4.71
CA THR A 81 -5.17 -4.98 -5.55
C THR A 81 -4.68 -3.53 -5.62
N GLN A 82 -4.34 -2.93 -4.47
CA GLN A 82 -3.83 -1.57 -4.41
C GLN A 82 -2.46 -1.46 -5.09
N ALA A 83 -1.55 -2.43 -4.86
CA ALA A 83 -0.24 -2.45 -5.49
C ALA A 83 -0.36 -2.54 -7.02
N LYS A 84 -1.21 -3.44 -7.55
CA LYS A 84 -1.48 -3.52 -8.98
C LYS A 84 -2.05 -2.22 -9.54
N TYR A 85 -2.96 -1.58 -8.80
CA TYR A 85 -3.52 -0.29 -9.19
C TYR A 85 -2.46 0.80 -9.27
N PHE A 86 -1.67 1.01 -8.21
CA PHE A 86 -0.64 2.05 -8.20
C PHE A 86 0.50 1.77 -9.18
N ALA A 87 0.81 0.50 -9.44
CA ALA A 87 1.73 0.13 -10.51
C ALA A 87 1.17 0.56 -11.88
N SER A 88 -0.13 0.34 -12.17
CA SER A 88 -0.75 0.82 -13.41
C SER A 88 -0.78 2.36 -13.52
N ARG A 89 -0.64 3.06 -12.39
CA ARG A 89 -0.51 4.53 -12.30
C ARG A 89 0.95 5.02 -12.42
N GLY A 90 1.91 4.11 -12.56
CA GLY A 90 3.31 4.43 -12.81
C GLY A 90 4.24 4.34 -11.61
N LEU A 91 3.77 3.94 -10.43
CA LEU A 91 4.61 3.73 -9.25
C LEU A 91 5.26 2.34 -9.27
N VAL A 92 6.46 2.23 -8.73
CA VAL A 92 6.96 0.92 -8.27
C VAL A 92 6.28 0.62 -6.94
N CYS A 93 5.70 -0.57 -6.81
CA CYS A 93 4.98 -0.95 -5.59
C CYS A 93 5.65 -2.15 -4.93
N THR A 94 5.88 -2.07 -3.63
CA THR A 94 6.42 -3.20 -2.88
C THR A 94 5.46 -3.66 -1.80
N ARG A 95 5.40 -4.98 -1.58
CA ARG A 95 4.59 -5.61 -0.53
C ARG A 95 5.51 -6.45 0.32
N VAL A 96 5.64 -6.08 1.60
CA VAL A 96 6.70 -6.54 2.50
C VAL A 96 6.23 -7.67 3.39
N GLU A 97 6.98 -8.78 3.44
CA GLU A 97 6.90 -9.77 4.52
C GLU A 97 7.64 -9.22 5.75
N TYR A 98 7.12 -9.48 6.92
CA TYR A 98 7.77 -9.19 8.20
C TYR A 98 7.49 -10.33 9.19
N ARG A 99 8.30 -10.47 10.23
CA ARG A 99 8.09 -11.50 11.26
C ARG A 99 6.73 -11.36 11.93
N LEU A 100 6.14 -12.48 12.32
CA LEU A 100 4.80 -12.54 12.89
C LEU A 100 4.80 -13.36 14.19
N LYS A 101 4.05 -12.93 15.19
CA LYS A 101 3.94 -13.65 16.46
C LYS A 101 3.58 -15.12 16.28
N SER A 102 2.60 -15.46 15.43
CA SER A 102 2.14 -16.85 15.23
C SER A 102 3.14 -17.77 14.56
N LYS A 103 4.10 -17.21 13.81
CA LYS A 103 5.10 -17.99 13.06
C LYS A 103 6.48 -17.93 13.69
N ASP A 104 6.81 -16.78 14.28
CA ASP A 104 8.17 -16.44 14.69
C ASP A 104 8.29 -16.16 16.19
N GLY A 105 7.18 -16.17 16.93
CA GLY A 105 7.15 -15.93 18.37
C GLY A 105 7.50 -14.50 18.78
N VAL A 106 7.54 -13.56 17.83
CA VAL A 106 8.04 -12.19 18.08
C VAL A 106 6.96 -11.23 18.57
N THR A 107 7.40 -10.16 19.21
CA THR A 107 6.62 -9.00 19.62
C THR A 107 6.57 -7.94 18.50
N PRO A 108 5.63 -6.95 18.56
CA PRO A 108 5.47 -5.92 17.53
C PRO A 108 6.71 -5.08 17.23
N ASP A 109 7.61 -4.86 18.20
CA ASP A 109 8.88 -4.17 18.02
C ASP A 109 9.77 -4.86 16.95
N LYS A 110 9.81 -6.20 16.95
CA LYS A 110 10.53 -6.97 15.92
C LYS A 110 9.89 -6.84 14.55
N CYS A 111 8.59 -6.62 14.46
CA CYS A 111 7.91 -6.29 13.21
C CYS A 111 8.30 -4.86 12.74
N VAL A 112 8.48 -3.92 13.67
CA VAL A 112 8.96 -2.55 13.35
C VAL A 112 10.39 -2.58 12.85
N GLU A 113 11.28 -3.34 13.48
CA GLU A 113 12.65 -3.56 12.99
C GLU A 113 12.65 -4.03 11.52
N ASP A 114 11.83 -5.04 11.21
CA ASP A 114 11.75 -5.59 9.85
C ASP A 114 11.20 -4.57 8.85
N ALA A 115 10.16 -3.81 9.23
CA ALA A 115 9.60 -2.75 8.40
C ALA A 115 10.64 -1.68 8.10
N ARG A 116 11.41 -1.24 9.10
CA ARG A 116 12.47 -0.23 8.95
C ARG A 116 13.60 -0.75 8.06
N SER A 117 14.07 -1.99 8.29
CA SER A 117 15.05 -2.65 7.40
C SER A 117 14.57 -2.68 5.95
N SER A 118 13.27 -2.95 5.71
CA SER A 118 12.72 -2.99 4.34
C SER A 118 12.72 -1.62 3.67
N VAL A 119 12.44 -0.54 4.41
CA VAL A 119 12.49 0.84 3.89
C VAL A 119 13.93 1.21 3.52
N ARG A 120 14.91 0.88 4.38
CA ARG A 120 16.34 1.09 4.08
C ARG A 120 16.78 0.30 2.84
N TRP A 121 16.38 -0.97 2.76
CA TRP A 121 16.70 -1.80 1.61
C TRP A 121 16.17 -1.20 0.30
N VAL A 122 14.91 -0.74 0.28
CA VAL A 122 14.33 -0.09 -0.90
C VAL A 122 15.12 1.17 -1.28
N ARG A 123 15.48 1.99 -0.31
CA ARG A 123 16.25 3.20 -0.55
C ARG A 123 17.68 2.91 -1.05
N ALA A 124 18.34 1.92 -0.47
CA ALA A 124 19.68 1.48 -0.87
C ALA A 124 19.71 0.88 -2.28
N ASN A 125 18.62 0.23 -2.70
CA ASN A 125 18.51 -0.43 -3.99
C ASN A 125 17.72 0.42 -5.02
N ALA A 126 17.68 1.74 -4.84
CA ALA A 126 16.90 2.64 -5.68
C ALA A 126 17.23 2.51 -7.18
N ALA A 127 18.52 2.43 -7.53
CA ALA A 127 18.97 2.27 -8.91
C ALA A 127 18.52 0.92 -9.51
N GLU A 128 18.55 -0.17 -8.72
CA GLU A 128 18.11 -1.48 -9.19
C GLU A 128 16.60 -1.54 -9.41
N LEU A 129 15.84 -0.78 -8.62
CA LEU A 129 14.39 -0.71 -8.68
C LEU A 129 13.88 0.35 -9.67
N GLY A 130 14.76 1.18 -10.26
CA GLY A 130 14.37 2.28 -11.13
C GLY A 130 13.51 3.33 -10.40
N ILE A 131 13.85 3.63 -9.15
CA ILE A 131 13.08 4.55 -8.30
C ILE A 131 13.90 5.77 -7.87
N ASP A 132 13.18 6.84 -7.55
CA ASP A 132 13.73 8.02 -6.89
C ASP A 132 13.72 7.78 -5.36
N PRO A 133 14.87 7.68 -4.67
CA PRO A 133 14.93 7.48 -3.23
C PRO A 133 14.36 8.64 -2.42
N GLN A 134 14.09 9.79 -3.04
CA GLN A 134 13.42 10.94 -2.44
C GLN A 134 11.91 10.99 -2.71
N LYS A 135 11.35 9.96 -3.35
CA LYS A 135 9.91 9.82 -3.61
C LYS A 135 9.38 8.49 -3.05
N LEU A 136 9.69 8.22 -1.79
CA LEU A 136 9.31 7.01 -1.08
C LEU A 136 8.07 7.24 -0.22
N ILE A 137 7.05 6.42 -0.44
CA ILE A 137 5.78 6.44 0.28
C ILE A 137 5.69 5.16 1.11
N THR A 138 5.31 5.26 2.39
CA THR A 138 4.94 4.09 3.19
C THR A 138 3.43 3.99 3.31
N ALA A 139 2.91 2.76 3.22
CA ALA A 139 1.47 2.50 3.25
C ALA A 139 1.15 1.23 4.03
N GLY A 140 -0.02 1.17 4.65
CA GLY A 140 -0.43 -0.04 5.33
C GLY A 140 -1.75 0.06 6.06
N GLY A 141 -2.27 -1.09 6.50
CA GLY A 141 -3.54 -1.18 7.20
C GLY A 141 -3.42 -1.78 8.60
N SER A 142 -4.12 -1.21 9.60
CA SER A 142 -4.13 -1.71 10.97
C SER A 142 -2.70 -1.82 11.55
N ALA A 143 -2.24 -3.02 11.91
CA ALA A 143 -0.86 -3.27 12.30
C ALA A 143 0.15 -2.85 11.21
N GLY A 144 -0.16 -3.06 9.92
CA GLY A 144 0.68 -2.58 8.82
C GLY A 144 0.68 -1.06 8.69
N GLY A 145 -0.45 -0.40 9.00
CA GLY A 145 -0.51 1.06 9.11
C GLY A 145 0.38 1.60 10.24
N HIS A 146 0.48 0.86 11.34
CA HIS A 146 1.45 1.12 12.40
C HIS A 146 2.89 1.02 11.88
N LEU A 147 3.24 -0.08 11.21
CA LEU A 147 4.58 -0.28 10.65
C LEU A 147 4.95 0.83 9.65
N ALA A 148 4.01 1.22 8.79
CA ALA A 148 4.19 2.33 7.86
C ALA A 148 4.45 3.67 8.57
N ALA A 149 3.72 3.93 9.66
CA ALA A 149 3.90 5.15 10.45
C ALA A 149 5.18 5.13 11.29
N CYS A 150 5.65 3.96 11.76
CA CYS A 150 6.92 3.86 12.49
C CYS A 150 8.15 4.27 11.66
N ALA A 151 8.01 4.36 10.33
CA ALA A 151 9.10 4.83 9.47
C ALA A 151 9.50 6.30 9.74
N ILE A 152 8.60 7.14 10.31
CA ILE A 152 8.91 8.54 10.66
C ILE A 152 9.77 8.68 11.92
N ILE A 153 9.92 7.62 12.73
CA ILE A 153 10.61 7.67 14.01
C ILE A 153 12.13 7.57 13.77
N PRO A 154 12.92 8.62 14.00
CA PRO A 154 14.36 8.59 13.70
C PRO A 154 15.11 7.54 14.52
N GLU A 155 14.82 7.50 15.83
CA GLU A 155 15.45 6.62 16.81
C GLU A 155 14.38 5.67 17.37
N SER A 156 14.06 4.63 16.62
CA SER A 156 13.15 3.57 17.04
C SER A 156 13.94 2.30 17.38
N VAL A 157 13.25 1.16 17.34
CA VAL A 157 13.90 -0.14 17.41
C VAL A 157 14.58 -0.45 16.08
N GLU A 158 15.82 -0.89 16.14
CA GLU A 158 16.66 -1.16 14.98
C GLU A 158 17.19 -2.60 14.98
N THR A 159 17.50 -3.11 13.82
CA THR A 159 18.16 -4.42 13.70
C THR A 159 19.66 -4.24 13.69
N ASP A 160 20.37 -5.06 14.45
CA ASP A 160 21.83 -5.13 14.39
C ASP A 160 22.27 -5.45 12.96
N GLY A 161 23.21 -4.66 12.44
CA GLY A 161 23.75 -4.81 11.10
C GLY A 161 23.00 -4.04 10.01
N ASP A 162 21.87 -3.37 10.31
CA ASP A 162 21.27 -2.41 9.39
C ASP A 162 22.18 -1.17 9.26
N ASP A 163 22.32 -0.65 8.05
CA ASP A 163 22.97 0.65 7.83
C ASP A 163 22.03 1.79 8.26
N ILE A 164 22.20 2.22 9.52
CA ILE A 164 21.38 3.29 10.12
C ILE A 164 21.62 4.68 9.50
N SER A 165 22.68 4.87 8.69
CA SER A 165 22.89 6.10 7.94
C SER A 165 21.85 6.29 6.83
N ILE A 166 21.21 5.20 6.39
CA ILE A 166 20.12 5.22 5.42
C ILE A 166 18.82 5.55 6.14
N SER A 167 18.26 6.71 5.86
CA SER A 167 17.03 7.18 6.49
C SER A 167 15.82 6.27 6.17
N THR A 168 14.99 6.00 7.19
CA THR A 168 13.68 5.36 7.00
C THR A 168 12.56 6.37 6.75
N LYS A 169 12.78 7.69 6.94
CA LYS A 169 11.76 8.73 6.83
C LYS A 169 11.13 8.73 5.41
N PRO A 170 9.81 8.47 5.29
CA PRO A 170 9.12 8.55 4.01
C PRO A 170 8.86 10.01 3.62
N GLN A 171 8.54 10.25 2.36
CA GLN A 171 8.09 11.55 1.87
C GLN A 171 6.57 11.71 1.90
N ALA A 172 5.83 10.60 2.04
CA ALA A 172 4.38 10.59 2.28
C ALA A 172 3.93 9.28 2.94
N MET A 173 2.76 9.28 3.56
CA MET A 173 2.17 8.10 4.20
C MET A 173 0.72 7.90 3.79
N VAL A 174 0.32 6.64 3.50
CA VAL A 174 -1.07 6.24 3.21
C VAL A 174 -1.52 5.22 4.26
N LEU A 175 -2.31 5.66 5.23
CA LEU A 175 -2.59 4.95 6.47
C LEU A 175 -4.06 4.52 6.56
N PHE A 176 -4.32 3.22 6.39
CA PHE A 176 -5.65 2.63 6.48
C PHE A 176 -5.90 2.13 7.90
N ASN A 177 -6.77 2.79 8.65
CA ASN A 177 -7.12 2.50 10.05
C ASN A 177 -5.92 2.06 10.91
N PRO A 178 -4.86 2.87 10.97
CA PRO A 178 -3.61 2.49 11.62
C PRO A 178 -3.75 2.38 13.14
N VAL A 179 -2.88 1.57 13.78
CA VAL A 179 -2.54 1.75 15.19
C VAL A 179 -1.44 2.83 15.26
N LEU A 180 -1.62 3.86 16.07
CA LEU A 180 -0.67 4.98 16.13
C LEU A 180 -0.03 5.18 17.49
N SER A 181 -0.42 4.38 18.49
CA SER A 181 0.19 4.41 19.82
C SER A 181 0.08 3.07 20.52
N PHE A 182 1.12 2.68 21.23
CA PHE A 182 1.14 1.56 22.16
C PHE A 182 0.94 2.03 23.62
N MET A 183 1.01 3.33 23.87
CA MET A 183 0.78 3.94 25.17
C MET A 183 -0.71 4.03 25.54
N HIS A 184 -1.61 3.68 24.63
CA HIS A 184 -3.06 3.77 24.79
C HIS A 184 -3.76 2.44 24.51
N GLY A 185 -4.94 2.25 25.11
CA GLY A 185 -5.81 1.10 24.80
C GLY A 185 -5.26 -0.27 25.23
N GLY A 186 -4.34 -0.33 26.20
CA GLY A 186 -3.76 -1.58 26.70
C GLY A 186 -2.82 -2.29 25.72
N LEU A 187 -2.36 -1.59 24.68
CA LEU A 187 -1.51 -2.19 23.64
C LEU A 187 -0.08 -2.46 24.12
N ALA A 188 0.41 -1.82 25.20
CA ALA A 188 1.70 -2.11 25.80
C ALA A 188 1.83 -3.60 26.21
N SER A 189 0.74 -4.27 26.54
CA SER A 189 0.73 -5.71 26.82
C SER A 189 1.23 -6.58 25.65
N ARG A 190 1.21 -6.06 24.42
CA ARG A 190 1.71 -6.77 23.23
C ARG A 190 3.24 -6.77 23.13
N VAL A 191 3.89 -5.87 23.84
CA VAL A 191 5.35 -5.81 24.05
C VAL A 191 5.71 -6.18 25.48
N ASN A 192 4.96 -7.13 26.07
CA ASN A 192 5.15 -7.67 27.42
C ASN A 192 5.09 -6.63 28.54
N GLY A 193 4.40 -5.50 28.29
CA GLY A 193 4.29 -4.40 29.25
C GLY A 193 5.53 -3.48 29.32
N ASP A 194 6.49 -3.66 28.41
CA ASP A 194 7.67 -2.81 28.33
C ASP A 194 7.27 -1.42 27.79
N GLU A 195 7.22 -0.45 28.70
CA GLU A 195 6.80 0.93 28.41
C GLU A 195 7.82 1.68 27.55
N GLU A 196 9.11 1.38 27.66
CA GLU A 196 10.16 1.99 26.85
C GLU A 196 10.01 1.56 25.39
N ILE A 197 9.87 0.26 25.15
CA ILE A 197 9.60 -0.27 23.81
C ILE A 197 8.26 0.26 23.28
N ALA A 198 7.20 0.27 24.12
CA ALA A 198 5.89 0.80 23.74
C ALA A 198 5.99 2.26 23.28
N ALA A 199 6.76 3.10 23.98
CA ALA A 199 6.99 4.48 23.58
C ALA A 199 7.78 4.59 22.27
N LYS A 200 8.87 3.82 22.12
CA LYS A 200 9.73 3.79 20.92
C LYS A 200 8.98 3.40 19.64
N ILE A 201 7.92 2.59 19.76
CA ILE A 201 7.12 2.15 18.60
C ILE A 201 5.76 2.84 18.52
N SER A 202 5.57 3.99 19.17
CA SER A 202 4.33 4.77 19.17
C SER A 202 4.44 6.00 18.26
N PRO A 203 4.01 5.95 16.99
CA PRO A 203 4.17 7.08 16.07
C PRO A 203 3.63 8.41 16.60
N LEU A 204 2.49 8.41 17.32
CA LEU A 204 1.92 9.62 17.94
C LEU A 204 2.86 10.34 18.93
N SER A 205 3.79 9.62 19.53
CA SER A 205 4.78 10.19 20.46
C SER A 205 5.94 10.88 19.74
N HIS A 206 6.07 10.70 18.44
CA HIS A 206 7.24 11.13 17.64
C HIS A 206 6.91 12.10 16.51
N VAL A 207 5.65 12.52 16.38
CA VAL A 207 5.26 13.51 15.37
C VAL A 207 5.91 14.87 15.66
N LYS A 208 6.35 15.53 14.59
CA LYS A 208 7.05 16.83 14.60
C LYS A 208 6.49 17.72 13.49
N PRO A 209 6.80 19.02 13.48
CA PRO A 209 6.36 19.91 12.39
C PRO A 209 6.77 19.44 10.98
N ASP A 210 7.90 18.73 10.87
CA ASP A 210 8.42 18.16 9.62
C ASP A 210 7.98 16.70 9.38
N THR A 211 6.96 16.23 10.09
CA THR A 211 6.35 14.91 9.83
C THR A 211 5.83 14.85 8.40
N ALA A 212 6.14 13.76 7.70
CA ALA A 212 5.75 13.57 6.31
C ALA A 212 4.23 13.71 6.13
N PRO A 213 3.77 14.34 5.03
CA PRO A 213 2.36 14.40 4.69
C PRO A 213 1.70 13.03 4.74
N SER A 214 0.49 12.96 5.27
CA SER A 214 -0.22 11.69 5.39
C SER A 214 -1.70 11.83 5.00
N ILE A 215 -2.27 10.75 4.44
CA ILE A 215 -3.71 10.54 4.44
C ILE A 215 -4.03 9.43 5.44
N VAL A 216 -4.90 9.74 6.41
CA VAL A 216 -5.30 8.81 7.48
C VAL A 216 -6.77 8.50 7.36
N MET A 217 -7.10 7.21 7.23
CA MET A 217 -8.44 6.77 6.87
C MET A 217 -9.05 5.91 7.98
N PHE A 218 -10.24 6.28 8.46
CA PHE A 218 -10.97 5.50 9.45
C PHE A 218 -12.44 5.34 9.09
N GLY A 219 -13.03 4.23 9.51
CA GLY A 219 -14.48 4.07 9.55
C GLY A 219 -15.07 4.69 10.81
N THR A 220 -16.30 5.24 10.73
CA THR A 220 -16.97 5.84 11.91
C THR A 220 -17.26 4.83 13.00
N ASN A 221 -17.38 3.53 12.66
CA ASN A 221 -17.61 2.43 13.59
C ASN A 221 -16.31 1.61 13.87
N ASP A 222 -15.14 2.19 13.60
CA ASP A 222 -13.87 1.55 13.94
C ASP A 222 -13.49 1.86 15.38
N ARG A 223 -13.23 0.80 16.17
CA ARG A 223 -12.81 0.91 17.58
C ARG A 223 -11.48 1.65 17.78
N LEU A 224 -10.67 1.76 16.72
CA LEU A 224 -9.36 2.44 16.75
C LEU A 224 -9.45 3.87 16.21
N LYS A 225 -10.65 4.37 15.89
CA LYS A 225 -10.85 5.71 15.32
C LYS A 225 -10.22 6.83 16.16
N ALA A 226 -10.20 6.66 17.48
CA ALA A 226 -9.59 7.62 18.39
C ALA A 226 -8.09 7.90 18.07
N PHE A 227 -7.35 6.93 17.52
CA PHE A 227 -5.99 7.19 17.06
C PHE A 227 -5.94 8.18 15.89
N GLY A 228 -6.93 8.09 14.98
CA GLY A 228 -7.07 9.06 13.89
C GLY A 228 -7.36 10.46 14.41
N ASP A 229 -8.29 10.58 15.36
CA ASP A 229 -8.65 11.88 15.96
C ASP A 229 -7.38 12.51 16.61
N LEU A 230 -6.63 11.75 17.41
CA LEU A 230 -5.37 12.22 18.00
C LEU A 230 -4.32 12.61 16.96
N TRP A 231 -4.21 11.88 15.84
CA TRP A 231 -3.27 12.20 14.77
C TRP A 231 -3.60 13.53 14.09
N TRP A 232 -4.89 13.76 13.77
CA TRP A 232 -5.35 15.00 13.15
C TRP A 232 -5.23 16.21 14.09
N ASP A 233 -5.49 16.02 15.40
CA ASP A 233 -5.30 17.07 16.41
C ASP A 233 -3.82 17.45 16.50
N LYS A 234 -2.91 16.46 16.53
CA LYS A 234 -1.46 16.69 16.50
C LYS A 234 -0.99 17.35 15.21
N ALA A 235 -1.53 16.96 14.08
CA ALA A 235 -1.21 17.58 12.81
C ALA A 235 -1.59 19.07 12.78
N LYS A 236 -2.76 19.41 13.30
CA LYS A 236 -3.21 20.79 13.45
C LYS A 236 -2.35 21.57 14.43
N GLU A 237 -1.98 20.97 15.57
CA GLU A 237 -1.14 21.59 16.61
C GLU A 237 0.26 21.91 16.06
N LEU A 238 0.87 20.98 15.34
CA LEU A 238 2.26 21.05 14.89
C LEU A 238 2.43 21.62 13.47
N GLY A 239 1.34 21.76 12.72
CA GLY A 239 1.36 22.35 11.37
C GLY A 239 1.81 21.41 10.24
N PHE A 240 1.84 20.09 10.43
CA PHE A 240 2.11 19.16 9.34
C PHE A 240 0.82 18.72 8.62
N ARG A 241 0.93 18.33 7.34
CA ARG A 241 -0.23 17.94 6.55
C ARG A 241 -0.72 16.53 6.91
N ALA A 242 -1.98 16.41 7.35
CA ALA A 242 -2.66 15.13 7.56
C ALA A 242 -4.09 15.20 7.00
N ASP A 243 -4.28 14.64 5.79
CA ASP A 243 -5.57 14.58 5.14
C ASP A 243 -6.45 13.52 5.82
N LYS A 244 -7.74 13.83 5.95
CA LYS A 244 -8.71 12.98 6.65
C LYS A 244 -9.64 12.29 5.68
N TYR A 245 -9.76 10.95 5.77
CA TYR A 245 -10.82 10.22 5.09
C TYR A 245 -11.68 9.48 6.11
N THR A 246 -12.98 9.68 6.05
CA THR A 246 -13.95 9.03 6.96
C THR A 246 -14.93 8.16 6.16
N ALA A 247 -14.99 6.88 6.47
CA ALA A 247 -15.94 5.94 5.89
C ALA A 247 -17.15 5.77 6.80
N GLU A 248 -18.30 6.33 6.40
CA GLU A 248 -19.53 6.25 7.20
C GLU A 248 -20.00 4.81 7.38
N GLY A 249 -20.25 4.39 8.62
CA GLY A 249 -20.60 3.00 8.98
C GLY A 249 -19.45 1.99 8.85
N GLY A 250 -18.27 2.41 8.40
CA GLY A 250 -17.12 1.54 8.23
C GLY A 250 -16.61 0.99 9.58
N LYS A 251 -16.38 -0.34 9.65
CA LYS A 251 -15.75 -1.02 10.78
C LYS A 251 -14.26 -1.20 10.52
N HIS A 252 -13.53 -1.67 11.53
CA HIS A 252 -12.10 -1.99 11.37
C HIS A 252 -11.83 -2.90 10.17
N GLY A 253 -10.90 -2.55 9.29
CA GLY A 253 -10.61 -3.28 8.05
C GLY A 253 -11.56 -2.98 6.88
N PHE A 254 -12.40 -1.95 6.97
CA PHE A 254 -13.39 -1.57 5.94
C PHE A 254 -12.78 -1.43 4.54
N PHE A 255 -11.56 -0.93 4.44
CA PHE A 255 -10.83 -0.69 3.19
C PHE A 255 -10.49 -1.97 2.40
N ASN A 256 -10.69 -3.16 2.97
CA ASN A 256 -10.50 -4.44 2.29
C ASN A 256 -11.74 -4.90 1.52
N GLN A 257 -12.82 -4.15 1.55
CA GLN A 257 -14.11 -4.54 1.01
C GLN A 257 -14.72 -3.46 0.14
N SER A 258 -15.30 -3.86 -1.01
CA SER A 258 -16.06 -2.93 -1.86
C SER A 258 -17.32 -2.45 -1.13
N PRO A 259 -17.70 -1.16 -1.29
CA PRO A 259 -17.06 -0.19 -2.18
C PRO A 259 -15.90 0.59 -1.54
N TRP A 260 -15.52 0.28 -0.29
CA TRP A 260 -14.51 1.04 0.44
C TRP A 260 -13.11 0.79 -0.08
N LEU A 261 -12.81 -0.43 -0.58
CA LEU A 261 -11.53 -0.73 -1.20
C LEU A 261 -11.24 0.27 -2.33
N GLU A 262 -12.19 0.43 -3.23
CA GLU A 262 -12.03 1.33 -4.38
C GLU A 262 -12.00 2.79 -3.94
N ARG A 263 -12.93 3.20 -3.08
CA ARG A 263 -13.01 4.59 -2.59
C ARG A 263 -11.76 5.03 -1.84
N THR A 264 -11.21 4.17 -0.98
CA THR A 264 -9.99 4.51 -0.23
C THR A 264 -8.74 4.49 -1.12
N THR A 265 -8.73 3.63 -2.16
CA THR A 265 -7.65 3.63 -3.15
C THR A 265 -7.69 4.90 -4.01
N ILE A 266 -8.88 5.36 -4.41
CA ILE A 266 -9.07 6.63 -5.12
C ILE A 266 -8.61 7.80 -4.23
N ALA A 267 -9.04 7.86 -2.98
CA ALA A 267 -8.63 8.93 -2.05
C ALA A 267 -7.11 8.96 -1.84
N ALA A 268 -6.46 7.79 -1.81
CA ALA A 268 -5.00 7.70 -1.75
C ALA A 268 -4.33 8.19 -3.05
N ASP A 269 -4.93 7.89 -4.22
CA ASP A 269 -4.44 8.37 -5.52
C ASP A 269 -4.52 9.90 -5.59
N GLU A 270 -5.68 10.49 -5.27
CA GLU A 270 -5.89 11.94 -5.22
C GLU A 270 -4.90 12.63 -4.27
N PHE A 271 -4.70 12.07 -3.09
CA PHE A 271 -3.70 12.55 -2.14
C PHE A 271 -2.29 12.52 -2.73
N LEU A 272 -1.87 11.41 -3.34
CA LEU A 272 -0.54 11.27 -3.95
C LEU A 272 -0.40 12.16 -5.19
N ALA A 273 -1.45 12.35 -5.98
CA ALA A 273 -1.48 13.29 -7.09
C ALA A 273 -1.29 14.74 -6.61
N SER A 274 -1.92 15.12 -5.50
CA SER A 274 -1.75 16.46 -4.90
C SER A 274 -0.33 16.74 -4.40
N LEU A 275 0.47 15.71 -4.20
CA LEU A 275 1.91 15.78 -3.84
C LEU A 275 2.83 15.66 -5.07
N GLY A 276 2.28 15.50 -6.28
CA GLY A 276 3.04 15.40 -7.51
C GLY A 276 3.63 14.01 -7.80
N TYR A 277 3.17 12.96 -7.09
CA TYR A 277 3.64 11.59 -7.32
C TYR A 277 2.88 10.88 -8.45
N LEU A 278 1.69 11.34 -8.77
CA LEU A 278 0.83 10.81 -9.82
C LEU A 278 0.36 11.91 -10.77
N GLN A 279 0.02 11.54 -12.00
CA GLN A 279 -0.51 12.43 -13.02
C GLN A 279 -1.90 11.99 -13.47
N GLY A 280 -2.77 12.96 -13.75
CA GLY A 280 -4.14 12.73 -14.23
C GLY A 280 -5.07 12.13 -13.17
N GLU A 281 -6.32 11.96 -13.55
CA GLU A 281 -7.39 11.48 -12.68
C GLU A 281 -7.24 10.00 -12.30
N PRO A 282 -7.77 9.58 -11.12
CA PRO A 282 -7.83 8.19 -10.73
C PRO A 282 -8.56 7.33 -11.76
N THR A 283 -7.99 6.18 -12.12
CA THR A 283 -8.56 5.27 -13.10
C THR A 283 -9.43 4.17 -12.50
N MET A 284 -9.36 3.97 -11.17
CA MET A 284 -10.17 2.99 -10.45
C MET A 284 -11.66 3.38 -10.47
N LYS A 285 -12.54 2.39 -10.71
CA LYS A 285 -13.99 2.61 -10.71
C LYS A 285 -14.64 1.98 -9.48
N VAL A 286 -15.47 2.75 -8.79
CA VAL A 286 -16.28 2.24 -7.68
C VAL A 286 -17.41 1.38 -8.24
N PRO A 287 -17.54 0.11 -7.85
CA PRO A 287 -18.63 -0.74 -8.34
C PRO A 287 -19.97 -0.27 -7.79
N THR A 288 -21.00 -0.33 -8.65
CA THR A 288 -22.40 0.07 -8.33
C THR A 288 -23.38 -1.03 -8.68
N GLY A 289 -24.64 -0.89 -8.29
CA GLY A 289 -25.75 -1.76 -8.69
C GLY A 289 -25.49 -3.24 -8.42
N GLU A 290 -25.75 -4.08 -9.44
CA GLU A 290 -25.61 -5.54 -9.35
C GLU A 290 -24.17 -6.01 -9.12
N LYS A 291 -23.18 -5.33 -9.70
CA LYS A 291 -21.77 -5.65 -9.49
C LYS A 291 -21.38 -5.50 -8.02
N LEU A 292 -21.84 -4.45 -7.36
CA LEU A 292 -21.60 -4.25 -5.92
C LEU A 292 -22.31 -5.32 -5.07
N LYS A 293 -23.55 -5.69 -5.42
CA LYS A 293 -24.30 -6.77 -4.73
C LYS A 293 -23.55 -8.11 -4.87
N ALA A 294 -23.07 -8.45 -6.05
CA ALA A 294 -22.32 -9.68 -6.31
C ALA A 294 -21.03 -9.74 -5.49
N LEU A 295 -20.24 -8.68 -5.46
CA LEU A 295 -19.00 -8.58 -4.68
C LEU A 295 -19.27 -8.74 -3.17
N LYS A 296 -20.28 -8.06 -2.63
CA LYS A 296 -20.68 -8.20 -1.23
C LYS A 296 -21.09 -9.64 -0.89
N GLY A 297 -21.85 -10.30 -1.78
CA GLY A 297 -22.23 -11.69 -1.62
C GLY A 297 -21.04 -12.66 -1.61
N GLU A 298 -20.06 -12.41 -2.49
CA GLU A 298 -18.82 -13.21 -2.52
C GLU A 298 -17.99 -13.03 -1.24
N GLN A 299 -17.83 -11.81 -0.74
CA GLN A 299 -17.14 -11.50 0.51
C GLN A 299 -17.79 -12.17 1.71
N GLN A 300 -19.12 -12.15 1.78
CA GLN A 300 -19.87 -12.85 2.85
C GLN A 300 -19.63 -14.37 2.82
N ARG A 301 -19.62 -14.98 1.62
CA ARG A 301 -19.31 -16.41 1.45
C ARG A 301 -17.89 -16.74 1.90
N LYS A 302 -16.89 -15.96 1.51
CA LYS A 302 -15.48 -16.12 1.92
C LYS A 302 -15.32 -16.02 3.45
N THR A 303 -15.99 -15.06 4.08
CA THR A 303 -15.97 -14.86 5.53
C THR A 303 -16.62 -16.05 6.26
N ALA A 304 -17.75 -16.54 5.77
CA ALA A 304 -18.44 -17.70 6.34
C ALA A 304 -17.60 -18.99 6.21
N ALA A 305 -16.95 -19.20 5.06
CA ALA A 305 -16.07 -20.34 4.83
C ALA A 305 -14.86 -20.32 5.78
N SER A 306 -14.24 -19.15 5.96
CA SER A 306 -13.11 -18.98 6.90
C SER A 306 -13.51 -19.31 8.34
N LYS A 307 -14.67 -18.83 8.81
CA LYS A 307 -15.18 -19.15 10.17
C LYS A 307 -15.47 -20.64 10.36
N ARG A 308 -16.01 -21.33 9.35
CA ARG A 308 -16.25 -22.79 9.40
C ARG A 308 -14.93 -23.57 9.45
N GLY A 309 -13.91 -23.15 8.69
CA GLY A 309 -12.59 -23.78 8.73
C GLY A 309 -11.88 -23.65 10.09
N GLN A 310 -12.06 -22.51 10.78
CA GLN A 310 -11.51 -22.30 12.13
C GLN A 310 -12.23 -23.14 13.20
N LYS A 311 -13.56 -23.36 13.08
CA LYS A 311 -14.32 -24.23 14.02
C LYS A 311 -13.99 -25.73 13.87
N ARG A 312 -13.48 -26.18 12.72
CA ARG A 312 -13.09 -27.58 12.49
C ARG A 312 -11.66 -27.90 12.97
N LYS A 313 -10.87 -26.90 13.32
CA LYS A 313 -9.48 -27.04 13.81
C LYS A 313 -9.33 -26.85 15.32
N LYS A 314 -10.45 -26.64 16.01
CA LYS A 314 -10.59 -26.71 17.47
C LYS A 314 -11.31 -28.00 17.85
#